data_2f138b01b00c88147252c5f94b1ad420
#
_entry.id   2f138b01b00c88147252c5f94b1ad420
#
_cell.length_a   1.000
_cell.length_b   1.000
_cell.length_c   1.000
_cell.angle_alpha   90.00
_cell.angle_beta   90.00
_cell.angle_gamma   90.00
#
_symmetry.space_group_name_H-M   'P 1'
#
loop_
_entity.id
_entity.type
_entity.pdbx_description
1 polymer ?
#
loop_
_entity_poly.entity_id
_entity_poly.type
_entity_poly.pdbx_seq_one_letter_code
_entity_poly.pdbx_strand_id
1 'polypeptide(L)'
;DKASHLVFSPAYNTDLPAFGLNKPFALDRGELVLKALEDEFGHAPNVISPQPLDIEDVLLVHSLAYLESLEEEETWFEIFELKAEELKRETATKALPQLIEDFLLKSGGTLQAARLALKHGLAANLGAGYHHAFPDQGRGFCVINDIAITIRKLQKEKLIKTAMIVDLDFR
;
A
#
# COMPACT_ATOMS: atom_id res chain seq x y z
N ASP A 1 -23.12 -18.85 2.60
CA ASP A 1 -21.94 -18.11 3.11
C ASP A 1 -21.34 -17.31 1.98
N LYS A 2 -21.57 -16.01 1.95
CA LYS A 2 -20.80 -15.14 1.07
C LYS A 2 -19.43 -14.99 1.73
N ALA A 3 -18.44 -15.70 1.22
CA ALA A 3 -17.06 -15.54 1.66
C ALA A 3 -16.68 -14.07 1.51
N SER A 4 -16.22 -13.45 2.59
CA SER A 4 -15.69 -12.08 2.52
C SER A 4 -14.39 -12.12 1.72
N HIS A 5 -14.28 -11.24 0.73
CA HIS A 5 -13.08 -11.10 -0.10
C HIS A 5 -12.26 -9.90 0.40
N LEU A 6 -11.78 -10.03 1.64
CA LEU A 6 -10.94 -9.04 2.29
C LEU A 6 -9.47 -9.45 2.20
N VAL A 7 -8.61 -8.55 1.79
CA VAL A 7 -7.16 -8.73 1.80
C VAL A 7 -6.59 -7.94 2.96
N PHE A 8 -5.87 -8.61 3.84
CA PHE A 8 -5.23 -8.01 5.00
C PHE A 8 -4.12 -8.91 5.55
N SER A 9 -3.15 -8.29 6.20
CA SER A 9 -2.14 -8.95 7.01
C SER A 9 -1.79 -8.06 8.21
N PRO A 10 -1.49 -8.61 9.39
CA PRO A 10 -0.89 -7.86 10.50
C PRO A 10 0.40 -7.13 10.11
N ALA A 11 1.13 -7.63 9.09
CA ALA A 11 2.30 -6.96 8.52
C ALA A 11 1.98 -5.61 7.84
N TYR A 12 0.69 -5.25 7.68
CA TYR A 12 0.30 -3.90 7.25
C TYR A 12 0.55 -2.84 8.33
N ASN A 13 0.70 -3.25 9.59
CA ASN A 13 1.05 -2.36 10.68
C ASN A 13 2.56 -2.10 10.67
N THR A 14 2.97 -1.17 9.80
CA THR A 14 4.37 -0.78 9.65
C THR A 14 4.95 -0.28 10.96
N ASP A 15 6.05 -0.85 11.41
CA ASP A 15 6.81 -0.37 12.57
C ASP A 15 7.64 0.86 12.17
N LEU A 16 6.99 2.02 12.04
CA LEU A 16 7.65 3.28 11.66
C LEU A 16 8.82 3.65 12.59
N PRO A 17 8.73 3.48 13.92
CA PRO A 17 9.86 3.69 14.82
C PRO A 17 11.10 2.88 14.45
N ALA A 18 10.96 1.65 13.93
CA ALA A 18 12.09 0.85 13.49
C ALA A 18 12.88 1.52 12.35
N PHE A 19 12.25 2.40 11.58
CA PHE A 19 12.86 3.21 10.53
C PHE A 19 13.26 4.62 11.00
N GLY A 20 13.18 4.88 12.29
CA GLY A 20 13.44 6.22 12.85
C GLY A 20 12.34 7.24 12.59
N LEU A 21 11.18 6.81 12.13
CA LEU A 21 10.04 7.67 11.81
C LEU A 21 9.09 7.77 13.00
N ASN A 22 8.70 9.00 13.34
CA ASN A 22 7.70 9.26 14.35
C ASN A 22 6.56 10.10 13.74
N LYS A 23 5.65 9.45 13.04
CA LYS A 23 4.47 10.09 12.45
C LYS A 23 3.20 9.52 13.10
N PRO A 24 2.20 10.37 13.37
CA PRO A 24 0.98 9.99 14.08
C PRO A 24 -0.05 9.29 13.16
N PHE A 25 0.39 8.25 12.45
CA PHE A 25 -0.53 7.47 11.62
C PHE A 25 -1.21 6.38 12.45
N ALA A 26 -2.52 6.23 12.26
CA ALA A 26 -3.25 5.08 12.76
C ALA A 26 -2.95 3.86 11.88
N LEU A 27 -1.87 3.14 12.19
CA LEU A 27 -1.37 2.02 11.39
C LEU A 27 -2.21 0.75 11.57
N ASP A 28 -2.97 0.67 12.67
CA ASP A 28 -3.86 -0.42 13.05
C ASP A 28 -5.27 -0.33 12.43
N ARG A 29 -5.51 0.61 11.51
CA ARG A 29 -6.83 0.81 10.88
C ARG A 29 -7.44 -0.46 10.30
N GLY A 30 -6.63 -1.31 9.69
CA GLY A 30 -7.11 -2.59 9.14
C GLY A 30 -7.65 -3.52 10.22
N GLU A 31 -6.96 -3.62 11.35
CA GLU A 31 -7.40 -4.43 12.50
C GLU A 31 -8.67 -3.86 13.13
N LEU A 32 -8.76 -2.54 13.26
CA LEU A 32 -9.97 -1.88 13.77
C LEU A 32 -11.19 -2.14 12.88
N VAL A 33 -11.00 -2.13 11.55
CA VAL A 33 -12.07 -2.50 10.60
C VAL A 33 -12.48 -3.95 10.76
N LEU A 34 -11.51 -4.88 10.87
CA LEU A 34 -11.82 -6.31 11.08
C LEU A 34 -12.59 -6.54 12.38
N LYS A 35 -12.18 -5.88 13.44
CA LYS A 35 -12.87 -5.95 14.72
C LYS A 35 -14.30 -5.39 14.64
N ALA A 36 -14.49 -4.26 14.00
CA ALA A 36 -15.82 -3.68 13.80
C ALA A 36 -16.74 -4.61 12.99
N LEU A 37 -16.21 -5.28 11.97
CA LEU A 37 -16.94 -6.29 11.21
C LEU A 37 -17.28 -7.53 12.04
N GLU A 38 -16.37 -7.98 12.90
CA GLU A 38 -16.64 -9.09 13.82
C GLU A 38 -17.74 -8.73 14.82
N ASP A 39 -17.69 -7.53 15.39
CA ASP A 39 -18.72 -7.03 16.33
C ASP A 39 -20.09 -6.91 15.67
N GLU A 40 -20.14 -6.46 14.39
CA GLU A 40 -21.39 -6.30 13.63
C GLU A 40 -22.01 -7.64 13.19
N PHE A 41 -21.17 -8.58 12.72
CA PHE A 41 -21.65 -9.83 12.14
C PHE A 41 -21.61 -11.03 13.11
N GLY A 42 -21.03 -10.88 14.31
CA GLY A 42 -20.92 -11.91 15.32
C GLY A 42 -19.91 -13.03 15.02
N HIS A 43 -19.06 -12.85 14.01
CA HIS A 43 -17.96 -13.75 13.68
C HIS A 43 -16.83 -13.00 12.99
N ALA A 44 -15.61 -13.47 13.19
CA ALA A 44 -14.44 -12.90 12.53
C ALA A 44 -14.54 -13.10 11.00
N PRO A 45 -14.30 -12.03 10.20
CA PRO A 45 -14.28 -12.15 8.76
C PRO A 45 -13.08 -12.96 8.28
N ASN A 46 -13.26 -13.76 7.24
CA ASN A 46 -12.15 -14.42 6.58
C ASN A 46 -11.32 -13.41 5.80
N VAL A 47 -10.01 -13.41 6.03
CA VAL A 47 -9.08 -12.56 5.32
C VAL A 47 -8.11 -13.39 4.49
N ILE A 48 -7.65 -12.82 3.39
CA ILE A 48 -6.68 -13.38 2.47
C ILE A 48 -5.37 -12.62 2.66
N SER A 49 -4.28 -13.33 2.90
CA SER A 49 -2.97 -12.71 3.05
C SER A 49 -2.46 -12.17 1.72
N PRO A 50 -1.95 -10.92 1.67
CA PRO A 50 -1.39 -10.35 0.47
C PRO A 50 -0.05 -11.00 0.10
N GLN A 51 0.28 -10.90 -1.19
CA GLN A 51 1.63 -11.12 -1.69
C GLN A 51 2.20 -9.77 -2.15
N PRO A 52 3.49 -9.50 -1.95
CA PRO A 52 4.09 -8.25 -2.44
C PRO A 52 4.02 -8.17 -3.96
N LEU A 53 3.99 -6.94 -4.48
CA LEU A 53 4.16 -6.70 -5.91
C LEU A 53 5.59 -7.03 -6.36
N ASP A 54 5.71 -7.56 -7.56
CA ASP A 54 6.99 -7.64 -8.25
C ASP A 54 7.42 -6.25 -8.75
N ILE A 55 8.71 -5.96 -8.73
CA ILE A 55 9.26 -4.68 -9.24
C ILE A 55 8.90 -4.47 -10.71
N GLU A 56 8.84 -5.53 -11.49
CA GLU A 56 8.42 -5.47 -12.90
C GLU A 56 6.98 -4.93 -13.07
N ASP A 57 6.11 -5.15 -12.10
CA ASP A 57 4.76 -4.61 -12.11
C ASP A 57 4.75 -3.13 -11.70
N VAL A 58 5.60 -2.74 -10.76
CA VAL A 58 5.80 -1.32 -10.39
C VAL A 58 6.31 -0.50 -11.57
N LEU A 59 7.21 -1.06 -12.37
CA LEU A 59 7.74 -0.44 -13.60
C LEU A 59 6.69 -0.26 -14.73
N LEU A 60 5.47 -0.77 -14.58
CA LEU A 60 4.36 -0.45 -15.48
C LEU A 60 3.86 1.00 -15.34
N VAL A 61 4.20 1.63 -14.23
CA VAL A 61 3.75 2.98 -13.86
C VAL A 61 4.91 3.90 -13.51
N HIS A 62 5.85 3.41 -12.70
CA HIS A 62 6.96 4.21 -12.19
C HIS A 62 8.21 4.02 -13.05
N SER A 63 9.00 5.09 -13.17
CA SER A 63 10.28 5.03 -13.89
C SER A 63 11.35 4.29 -13.09
N LEU A 64 12.29 3.66 -13.78
CA LEU A 64 13.44 3.02 -13.13
C LEU A 64 14.26 4.04 -12.32
N ALA A 65 14.49 5.23 -12.88
CA ALA A 65 15.25 6.28 -12.21
C ALA A 65 14.61 6.70 -10.88
N TYR A 66 13.27 6.74 -10.80
CA TYR A 66 12.59 7.01 -9.54
C TYR A 66 12.78 5.85 -8.55
N LEU A 67 12.65 4.61 -8.99
CA LEU A 67 12.86 3.46 -8.09
C LEU A 67 14.29 3.39 -7.58
N GLU A 68 15.28 3.71 -8.42
CA GLU A 68 16.68 3.81 -8.01
C GLU A 68 16.89 4.93 -6.98
N SER A 69 16.18 6.06 -7.09
CA SER A 69 16.25 7.16 -6.12
C SER A 69 15.73 6.79 -4.72
N LEU A 70 14.94 5.72 -4.59
CA LEU A 70 14.47 5.23 -3.28
C LEU A 70 15.59 4.58 -2.43
N GLU A 71 16.78 4.38 -2.98
CA GLU A 71 17.98 4.01 -2.21
C GLU A 71 18.56 5.19 -1.41
N GLU A 72 18.16 6.44 -1.76
CA GLU A 72 18.63 7.67 -1.11
C GLU A 72 17.62 8.14 -0.05
N GLU A 73 18.10 8.48 1.15
CA GLU A 73 17.23 8.96 2.24
C GLU A 73 16.51 10.26 1.90
N GLU A 74 17.14 11.12 1.10
CA GLU A 74 16.56 12.41 0.67
C GLU A 74 15.24 12.22 -0.05
N THR A 75 15.12 11.20 -0.89
CA THR A 75 13.86 10.86 -1.57
C THR A 75 12.74 10.55 -0.57
N TRP A 76 13.06 9.84 0.50
CA TRP A 76 12.10 9.52 1.56
C TRP A 76 11.72 10.76 2.38
N PHE A 77 12.64 11.70 2.59
CA PHE A 77 12.34 12.96 3.26
C PHE A 77 11.31 13.77 2.48
N GLU A 78 11.43 13.83 1.16
CA GLU A 78 10.46 14.49 0.29
C GLU A 78 9.09 13.79 0.35
N ILE A 79 9.05 12.45 0.22
CA ILE A 79 7.80 11.66 0.24
C ILE A 79 7.07 11.80 1.58
N PHE A 80 7.81 11.75 2.68
CA PHE A 80 7.25 11.79 4.04
C PHE A 80 7.17 13.21 4.63
N GLU A 81 7.53 14.22 3.83
CA GLU A 81 7.52 15.62 4.27
C GLU A 81 8.32 15.79 5.59
N LEU A 82 9.53 15.23 5.59
CA LEU A 82 10.43 15.19 6.74
C LEU A 82 11.59 16.17 6.54
N LYS A 83 12.03 16.73 7.64
CA LYS A 83 13.36 17.32 7.73
C LYS A 83 14.34 16.26 8.26
N ALA A 84 15.60 16.34 7.83
CA ALA A 84 16.63 15.36 8.21
C ALA A 84 16.79 15.21 9.73
N GLU A 85 16.59 16.30 10.50
CA GLU A 85 16.65 16.32 11.97
C GLU A 85 15.45 15.65 12.66
N GLU A 86 14.36 15.36 11.93
CA GLU A 86 13.18 14.66 12.46
C GLU A 86 13.38 13.13 12.45
N LEU A 87 14.35 12.64 11.67
CA LEU A 87 14.67 11.22 11.62
C LEU A 87 15.45 10.80 12.89
N LYS A 88 14.90 9.86 13.63
CA LYS A 88 15.48 9.33 14.88
C LYS A 88 16.47 8.20 14.58
N ARG A 89 17.64 8.56 14.01
CA ARG A 89 18.68 7.58 13.61
C ARG A 89 19.18 6.73 14.77
N GLU A 90 19.24 7.32 15.98
CA GLU A 90 19.73 6.66 17.19
C GLU A 90 18.83 5.50 17.67
N THR A 91 17.58 5.49 17.27
CA THR A 91 16.60 4.44 17.63
C THR A 91 16.22 3.56 16.43
N ALA A 92 16.61 3.94 15.23
CA ALA A 92 16.34 3.19 14.01
C ALA A 92 17.11 1.85 14.03
N THR A 93 16.40 0.77 13.70
CA THR A 93 16.96 -0.58 13.55
C THR A 93 16.96 -1.06 12.11
N LYS A 94 16.29 -0.30 11.22
CA LYS A 94 16.19 -0.56 9.78
C LYS A 94 16.58 0.69 8.99
N ALA A 95 17.16 0.49 7.82
CA ALA A 95 17.43 1.58 6.88
C ALA A 95 16.11 2.04 6.22
N LEU A 96 16.00 3.34 5.99
CA LEU A 96 14.79 3.96 5.41
C LEU A 96 14.40 3.37 4.04
N PRO A 97 15.33 3.07 3.11
CA PRO A 97 15.02 2.40 1.85
C PRO A 97 14.30 1.06 1.99
N GLN A 98 14.53 0.30 3.07
CA GLN A 98 13.86 -0.98 3.30
C GLN A 98 12.34 -0.84 3.50
N LEU A 99 11.84 0.39 3.75
CA LEU A 99 10.42 0.66 3.89
C LEU A 99 9.63 0.37 2.61
N ILE A 100 10.30 0.32 1.44
CA ILE A 100 9.67 -0.06 0.18
C ILE A 100 8.98 -1.44 0.25
N GLU A 101 9.53 -2.37 1.04
CA GLU A 101 8.96 -3.71 1.20
C GLU A 101 7.52 -3.67 1.73
N ASP A 102 7.24 -2.77 2.68
CA ASP A 102 5.90 -2.57 3.23
C ASP A 102 4.93 -2.01 2.17
N PHE A 103 5.41 -1.09 1.33
CA PHE A 103 4.61 -0.54 0.23
C PHE A 103 4.33 -1.59 -0.84
N LEU A 104 5.31 -2.42 -1.18
CA LEU A 104 5.13 -3.54 -2.12
C LEU A 104 4.11 -4.54 -1.60
N LEU A 105 4.17 -4.91 -0.33
CA LEU A 105 3.22 -5.85 0.28
C LEU A 105 1.79 -5.30 0.25
N LYS A 106 1.58 -4.06 0.71
CA LYS A 106 0.27 -3.43 0.74
C LYS A 106 -0.31 -3.22 -0.65
N SER A 107 0.54 -2.81 -1.60
CA SER A 107 0.15 -2.60 -3.00
C SER A 107 -0.18 -3.93 -3.70
N GLY A 108 0.53 -5.01 -3.37
CA GLY A 108 0.19 -6.35 -3.82
C GLY A 108 -1.19 -6.80 -3.35
N GLY A 109 -1.58 -6.36 -2.14
CA GLY A 109 -2.94 -6.56 -1.64
C GLY A 109 -4.00 -5.91 -2.52
N THR A 110 -3.74 -4.72 -3.08
CA THR A 110 -4.65 -4.04 -4.01
C THR A 110 -4.81 -4.82 -5.31
N LEU A 111 -3.72 -5.32 -5.89
CA LEU A 111 -3.78 -6.19 -7.07
C LEU A 111 -4.56 -7.48 -6.80
N GLN A 112 -4.33 -8.09 -5.65
CA GLN A 112 -5.02 -9.32 -5.23
C GLN A 112 -6.52 -9.06 -5.01
N ALA A 113 -6.90 -7.98 -4.33
CA ALA A 113 -8.30 -7.58 -4.15
C ALA A 113 -8.98 -7.33 -5.50
N ALA A 114 -8.31 -6.65 -6.43
CA ALA A 114 -8.85 -6.42 -7.78
C ALA A 114 -9.11 -7.73 -8.53
N ARG A 115 -8.20 -8.71 -8.46
CA ARG A 115 -8.40 -10.05 -9.06
C ARG A 115 -9.57 -10.80 -8.42
N LEU A 116 -9.71 -10.71 -7.10
CA LEU A 116 -10.85 -11.28 -6.38
C LEU A 116 -12.16 -10.60 -6.80
N ALA A 117 -12.17 -9.28 -6.93
CA ALA A 117 -13.34 -8.53 -7.37
C ALA A 117 -13.76 -8.89 -8.81
N LEU A 118 -12.82 -9.11 -9.72
CA LEU A 118 -13.10 -9.58 -11.08
C LEU A 118 -13.78 -10.97 -11.09
N LYS A 119 -13.43 -11.81 -10.13
CA LYS A 119 -13.98 -13.17 -10.01
C LYS A 119 -15.30 -13.21 -9.24
N HIS A 120 -15.45 -12.38 -8.21
CA HIS A 120 -16.52 -12.48 -7.21
C HIS A 120 -17.43 -11.26 -7.15
N GLY A 121 -17.12 -10.20 -7.90
CA GLY A 121 -17.89 -8.96 -7.99
C GLY A 121 -17.47 -7.87 -7.00
N LEU A 122 -16.96 -8.24 -5.82
CA LEU A 122 -16.55 -7.29 -4.79
C LEU A 122 -15.38 -7.86 -3.98
N ALA A 123 -14.40 -7.01 -3.69
CA ALA A 123 -13.35 -7.30 -2.73
C ALA A 123 -12.80 -5.99 -2.15
N ALA A 124 -12.10 -6.07 -1.02
CA ALA A 124 -11.44 -4.91 -0.42
C ALA A 124 -10.03 -5.27 0.05
N ASN A 125 -9.10 -4.32 -0.10
CA ASN A 125 -7.80 -4.33 0.55
C ASN A 125 -7.85 -3.38 1.74
N LEU A 126 -7.49 -3.84 2.92
CA LEU A 126 -7.52 -3.02 4.14
C LEU A 126 -6.19 -2.27 4.38
N GLY A 127 -5.46 -2.02 3.31
CA GLY A 127 -4.22 -1.23 3.29
C GLY A 127 -4.03 -0.58 1.92
N ALA A 128 -2.92 0.15 1.75
CA ALA A 128 -2.57 0.87 0.52
C ALA A 128 -3.54 2.03 0.16
N GLY A 129 -3.79 2.28 -1.10
CA GLY A 129 -4.55 3.45 -1.57
C GLY A 129 -3.64 4.67 -1.80
N TYR A 130 -2.45 4.46 -2.35
CA TYR A 130 -1.37 5.44 -2.47
C TYR A 130 -1.55 6.35 -3.70
N HIS A 131 -2.66 7.10 -3.75
CA HIS A 131 -3.10 7.87 -4.91
C HIS A 131 -2.26 9.13 -5.19
N HIS A 132 -1.42 9.58 -4.25
CA HIS A 132 -0.59 10.78 -4.43
C HIS A 132 0.72 10.53 -5.17
N ALA A 133 1.14 9.27 -5.37
CA ALA A 133 2.38 8.97 -6.08
C ALA A 133 2.21 9.16 -7.60
N PHE A 134 3.22 9.79 -8.19
CA PHE A 134 3.37 10.05 -9.63
C PHE A 134 4.36 9.06 -10.26
N PRO A 135 4.46 9.00 -11.60
CA PRO A 135 5.41 8.10 -12.25
C PRO A 135 6.87 8.30 -11.83
N ASP A 136 7.27 9.54 -11.58
CA ASP A 136 8.66 9.91 -11.33
C ASP A 136 8.92 10.38 -9.89
N GLN A 137 7.90 10.38 -9.04
CA GLN A 137 8.05 10.83 -7.64
C GLN A 137 6.96 10.29 -6.73
N GLY A 138 7.32 9.95 -5.50
CA GLY A 138 6.39 9.78 -4.40
C GLY A 138 6.02 11.13 -3.78
N ARG A 139 4.86 11.20 -3.14
CA ARG A 139 4.36 12.41 -2.51
C ARG A 139 3.27 12.10 -1.49
N GLY A 140 3.09 12.96 -0.48
CA GLY A 140 1.98 12.85 0.48
C GLY A 140 1.92 11.45 1.11
N PHE A 141 3.07 10.94 1.57
CA PHE A 141 3.24 9.61 2.17
C PHE A 141 2.96 8.42 1.23
N CYS A 142 2.79 8.67 -0.07
CA CYS A 142 2.59 7.64 -1.09
C CYS A 142 3.89 7.43 -1.87
N VAL A 143 4.48 6.25 -1.74
CA VAL A 143 5.73 5.90 -2.42
C VAL A 143 5.46 5.41 -3.83
N ILE A 144 4.54 4.46 -3.99
CA ILE A 144 4.14 3.90 -5.28
C ILE A 144 2.62 3.91 -5.41
N ASN A 145 2.10 4.10 -6.61
CA ASN A 145 0.66 4.19 -6.87
C ASN A 145 0.07 2.79 -7.15
N ASP A 146 -0.35 2.11 -6.11
CA ASP A 146 -0.90 0.76 -6.16
C ASP A 146 -2.14 0.65 -7.06
N ILE A 147 -2.97 1.68 -7.11
CA ILE A 147 -4.18 1.72 -7.93
C ILE A 147 -3.80 1.74 -9.41
N ALA A 148 -2.90 2.64 -9.80
CA ALA A 148 -2.44 2.76 -11.18
C ALA A 148 -1.68 1.50 -11.62
N ILE A 149 -0.81 0.94 -10.78
CA ILE A 149 -0.07 -0.31 -11.04
C ILE A 149 -1.05 -1.45 -11.26
N THR A 150 -2.04 -1.61 -10.38
CA THR A 150 -3.07 -2.64 -10.49
C THR A 150 -3.84 -2.53 -11.81
N ILE A 151 -4.29 -1.35 -12.18
CA ILE A 151 -5.02 -1.12 -13.44
C ILE A 151 -4.13 -1.48 -14.64
N ARG A 152 -2.88 -1.00 -14.68
CA ARG A 152 -1.94 -1.27 -15.77
C ARG A 152 -1.60 -2.76 -15.87
N LYS A 153 -1.43 -3.44 -14.74
CA LYS A 153 -1.20 -4.89 -14.70
C LYS A 153 -2.38 -5.67 -15.31
N LEU A 154 -3.59 -5.38 -14.85
CA LEU A 154 -4.79 -6.04 -15.34
C LEU A 154 -5.08 -5.74 -16.82
N GLN A 155 -4.75 -4.54 -17.31
CA GLN A 155 -4.81 -4.19 -18.73
C GLN A 155 -3.77 -4.97 -19.56
N LYS A 156 -2.53 -5.07 -19.08
CA LYS A 156 -1.45 -5.85 -19.72
C LYS A 156 -1.85 -7.33 -19.84
N GLU A 157 -2.49 -7.86 -18.83
CA GLU A 157 -3.03 -9.23 -18.80
C GLU A 157 -4.33 -9.40 -19.60
N LYS A 158 -4.87 -8.31 -20.19
CA LYS A 158 -6.13 -8.29 -20.96
C LYS A 158 -7.37 -8.71 -20.15
N LEU A 159 -7.31 -8.60 -18.84
CA LEU A 159 -8.43 -8.90 -17.93
C LEU A 159 -9.43 -7.75 -17.87
N ILE A 160 -8.98 -6.52 -18.10
CA ILE A 160 -9.83 -5.33 -18.21
C ILE A 160 -9.39 -4.47 -19.39
N LYS A 161 -10.29 -3.63 -19.90
CA LYS A 161 -10.01 -2.61 -20.91
C LYS A 161 -9.95 -1.22 -20.30
N THR A 162 -10.90 -0.92 -19.45
CA THR A 162 -11.07 0.38 -18.78
C THR A 162 -11.31 0.18 -17.29
N ALA A 163 -11.00 1.20 -16.51
CA ALA A 163 -11.32 1.27 -15.10
C ALA A 163 -11.79 2.69 -14.77
N MET A 164 -12.62 2.83 -13.74
CA MET A 164 -12.98 4.10 -13.15
C MET A 164 -12.49 4.12 -11.70
N ILE A 165 -11.85 5.20 -11.31
CA ILE A 165 -11.44 5.45 -9.94
C ILE A 165 -12.43 6.44 -9.34
N VAL A 166 -13.01 6.10 -8.18
CA VAL A 166 -13.80 7.02 -7.37
C VAL A 166 -13.03 7.24 -6.08
N ASP A 167 -12.44 8.40 -5.97
CA ASP A 167 -11.65 8.80 -4.80
C ASP A 167 -12.57 9.53 -3.82
N LEU A 168 -12.66 8.99 -2.61
CA LEU A 168 -13.49 9.53 -1.53
C LEU A 168 -12.63 10.07 -0.37
N ASP A 169 -11.31 10.18 -0.59
CA ASP A 169 -10.43 10.77 0.41
C ASP A 169 -10.72 12.26 0.55
N PHE A 170 -10.80 12.70 1.81
CA PHE A 170 -11.03 14.12 2.11
C PHE A 170 -9.73 14.91 1.97
N ARG A 171 -9.76 15.95 1.16
CA ARG A 171 -8.62 16.85 0.90
C ARG A 171 -8.86 18.20 1.54
#